data_c141d5a2532d8a5dca758380eb7d1f0b
#
_entry.id   c141d5a2532d8a5dca758380eb7d1f0b
#
_cell.length_a   1.000
_cell.length_b   1.000
_cell.length_c   1.000
_cell.angle_alpha   90.00
_cell.angle_beta   90.00
_cell.angle_gamma   90.00
#
_symmetry.space_group_name_H-M   'P 1'
#
loop_
_entity.id
_entity.type
_entity.pdbx_description
1 polymer ?
#
loop_
_entity_poly.entity_id
_entity_poly.type
_entity_poly.pdbx_seq_one_letter_code
_entity_poly.pdbx_strand_id
1 'polypeptide(L)'
;MTTKKLAPVHPGEILLHDFMEPLGLSQSALARAISVTPIRINHIVHGQRSITADTALRLSRYFGTRPGWWLDLQSRYDLQIAADETEKRIAQTVGRCTLLPAAELVPA
;
A
#
# COMPACT_ATOMS: atom_id res chain seq x y z
N MET A 1 -22.95 1.21 19.37
CA MET A 1 -21.49 1.35 19.55
C MET A 1 -20.87 2.07 18.37
N THR A 2 -20.14 3.10 18.65
CA THR A 2 -19.51 3.85 17.59
C THR A 2 -18.25 3.13 17.17
N THR A 3 -18.18 2.74 15.92
CA THR A 3 -16.97 2.11 15.38
C THR A 3 -15.96 3.20 15.10
N LYS A 4 -14.89 3.20 15.84
CA LYS A 4 -13.82 4.16 15.60
C LYS A 4 -13.06 3.75 14.35
N LYS A 5 -12.95 4.67 13.40
CA LYS A 5 -12.20 4.43 12.18
C LYS A 5 -10.72 4.41 12.49
N LEU A 6 -10.07 3.32 12.17
CA LEU A 6 -8.64 3.19 12.34
C LEU A 6 -7.89 3.96 11.26
N ALA A 7 -6.76 4.54 11.64
CA ALA A 7 -5.90 5.18 10.66
C ALA A 7 -5.39 4.14 9.65
N PRO A 8 -5.28 4.53 8.38
CA PRO A 8 -4.73 3.62 7.38
C PRO A 8 -3.29 3.24 7.71
N VAL A 9 -2.94 1.98 7.44
CA VAL A 9 -1.60 1.47 7.69
C VAL A 9 -0.84 1.42 6.37
N HIS A 10 0.23 2.19 6.27
CA HIS A 10 1.09 2.15 5.10
C HIS A 10 1.88 0.84 5.08
N PRO A 11 2.06 0.21 3.90
CA PRO A 11 2.83 -1.05 3.83
C PRO A 11 4.25 -0.94 4.37
N GLY A 12 4.83 0.26 4.40
CA GLY A 12 6.12 0.50 5.02
C GLY A 12 6.17 0.19 6.51
N GLU A 13 5.05 0.38 7.23
CA GLU A 13 4.97 0.02 8.64
C GLU A 13 4.99 -1.50 8.81
N ILE A 14 4.33 -2.22 7.91
CA ILE A 14 4.34 -3.68 7.92
C ILE A 14 5.75 -4.18 7.61
N LEU A 15 6.41 -3.58 6.61
CA LEU A 15 7.79 -3.93 6.28
C LEU A 15 8.70 -3.74 7.50
N LEU A 16 8.58 -2.62 8.19
CA LEU A 16 9.41 -2.31 9.34
C LEU A 16 9.12 -3.24 10.51
N HIS A 17 7.86 -3.30 10.95
CA HIS A 17 7.50 -3.97 12.20
C HIS A 17 7.36 -5.48 12.08
N ASP A 18 6.90 -5.98 10.95
CA ASP A 18 6.63 -7.41 10.79
C ASP A 18 7.77 -8.16 10.13
N PHE A 19 8.67 -7.48 9.42
CA PHE A 19 9.77 -8.12 8.70
C PHE A 19 11.14 -7.67 9.21
N MET A 20 11.40 -6.36 9.22
CA MET A 20 12.74 -5.86 9.54
C MET A 20 13.09 -6.02 11.01
N GLU A 21 12.21 -5.58 11.89
CA GLU A 21 12.46 -5.65 13.33
C GLU A 21 12.63 -7.09 13.82
N PRO A 22 11.73 -8.03 13.51
CA PRO A 22 11.90 -9.41 13.96
C PRO A 22 13.18 -10.07 13.47
N LEU A 23 13.67 -9.69 12.30
CA LEU A 23 14.88 -10.25 11.70
C LEU A 23 16.14 -9.46 12.05
N GLY A 24 16.01 -8.38 12.78
CA GLY A 24 17.15 -7.52 13.10
C GLY A 24 17.77 -6.83 11.89
N LEU A 25 16.99 -6.60 10.84
CA LEU A 25 17.48 -5.97 9.62
C LEU A 25 17.45 -4.47 9.73
N SER A 26 18.61 -3.84 9.51
CA SER A 26 18.66 -2.39 9.36
C SER A 26 18.18 -1.99 7.97
N GLN A 27 17.88 -0.70 7.81
CA GLN A 27 17.51 -0.17 6.49
C GLN A 27 18.62 -0.36 5.47
N SER A 28 19.86 -0.13 5.88
CA SER A 28 21.01 -0.32 5.00
C SER A 28 21.20 -1.78 4.61
N ALA A 29 21.02 -2.69 5.56
CA ALA A 29 21.15 -4.12 5.27
C ALA A 29 20.07 -4.60 4.29
N LEU A 30 18.82 -4.18 4.50
CA LEU A 30 17.76 -4.53 3.58
C LEU A 30 18.00 -3.94 2.19
N ALA A 31 18.41 -2.68 2.13
CA ALA A 31 18.69 -2.01 0.87
C ALA A 31 19.74 -2.78 0.06
N ARG A 32 20.81 -3.22 0.72
CA ARG A 32 21.83 -4.05 0.06
C ARG A 32 21.26 -5.39 -0.40
N ALA A 33 20.46 -6.03 0.47
CA ALA A 33 19.91 -7.35 0.17
C ALA A 33 19.01 -7.35 -1.06
N ILE A 34 18.26 -6.29 -1.28
CA ILE A 34 17.34 -6.19 -2.42
C ILE A 34 17.82 -5.26 -3.53
N SER A 35 19.06 -4.77 -3.42
CA SER A 35 19.73 -3.93 -4.43
C SER A 35 18.98 -2.64 -4.75
N VAL A 36 18.61 -1.93 -3.70
CA VAL A 36 18.05 -0.57 -3.81
C VAL A 36 18.86 0.37 -2.91
N THR A 37 18.58 1.67 -3.01
CA THR A 37 19.25 2.64 -2.17
C THR A 37 18.69 2.63 -0.75
N PRO A 38 19.52 2.89 0.28
CA PRO A 38 18.99 3.02 1.65
C PRO A 38 17.92 4.09 1.79
N ILE A 39 18.00 5.17 1.01
CA ILE A 39 17.00 6.22 1.08
C ILE A 39 15.63 5.75 0.58
N ARG A 40 15.62 4.83 -0.40
CA ARG A 40 14.35 4.23 -0.84
C ARG A 40 13.67 3.50 0.32
N ILE A 41 14.42 2.68 1.05
CA ILE A 41 13.88 1.96 2.21
C ILE A 41 13.41 2.94 3.28
N ASN A 42 14.20 3.97 3.57
CA ASN A 42 13.84 4.98 4.55
C ASN A 42 12.51 5.65 4.21
N HIS A 43 12.34 6.07 2.96
CA HIS A 43 11.10 6.71 2.53
C HIS A 43 9.90 5.77 2.60
N ILE A 44 10.11 4.49 2.29
CA ILE A 44 9.02 3.50 2.35
C ILE A 44 8.59 3.28 3.80
N VAL A 45 9.52 3.03 4.72
CA VAL A 45 9.17 2.75 6.12
C VAL A 45 8.56 3.96 6.82
N HIS A 46 8.82 5.17 6.34
CA HIS A 46 8.20 6.38 6.86
C HIS A 46 6.93 6.78 6.12
N GLY A 47 6.45 5.95 5.21
CA GLY A 47 5.20 6.22 4.50
C GLY A 47 5.29 7.33 3.46
N GLN A 48 6.50 7.75 3.10
CA GLN A 48 6.73 8.86 2.17
C GLN A 48 6.85 8.38 0.72
N ARG A 49 6.93 7.09 0.51
CA ARG A 49 7.07 6.49 -0.81
C ARG A 49 6.28 5.20 -0.88
N SER A 50 5.57 5.02 -1.98
CA SER A 50 4.78 3.81 -2.24
C SER A 50 5.68 2.62 -2.57
N ILE A 51 5.19 1.43 -2.26
CA ILE A 51 5.79 0.20 -2.76
C ILE A 51 5.32 0.01 -4.20
N THR A 52 6.25 0.14 -5.13
CA THR A 52 5.99 -0.05 -6.56
C THR A 52 6.14 -1.53 -6.92
N ALA A 53 5.77 -1.87 -8.15
CA ALA A 53 5.93 -3.24 -8.65
C ALA A 53 7.39 -3.71 -8.57
N ASP A 54 8.34 -2.84 -8.92
CA ASP A 54 9.76 -3.17 -8.82
C ASP A 54 10.15 -3.51 -7.38
N THR A 55 9.78 -2.68 -6.44
CA THR A 55 10.09 -2.93 -5.03
C THR A 55 9.39 -4.18 -4.52
N ALA A 56 8.13 -4.40 -4.92
CA ALA A 56 7.38 -5.59 -4.53
C ALA A 56 8.07 -6.87 -5.02
N LEU A 57 8.56 -6.88 -6.25
CA LEU A 57 9.30 -8.03 -6.79
C LEU A 57 10.58 -8.30 -5.99
N ARG A 58 11.29 -7.26 -5.62
CA ARG A 58 12.55 -7.38 -4.87
C ARG A 58 12.30 -7.87 -3.45
N LEU A 59 11.30 -7.31 -2.76
CA LEU A 59 10.91 -7.74 -1.42
C LEU A 59 10.44 -9.18 -1.41
N SER A 60 9.65 -9.56 -2.41
CA SER A 60 9.12 -10.92 -2.52
C SER A 60 10.21 -11.94 -2.76
N ARG A 61 11.19 -11.61 -3.57
CA ARG A 61 12.33 -12.48 -3.81
C ARG A 61 13.11 -12.74 -2.52
N TYR A 62 13.31 -11.69 -1.73
CA TYR A 62 14.11 -11.78 -0.50
C TYR A 62 13.34 -12.45 0.64
N PHE A 63 12.09 -12.07 0.85
CA PHE A 63 11.29 -12.56 1.98
C PHE A 63 10.45 -13.79 1.66
N GLY A 64 10.31 -14.16 0.40
CA GLY A 64 9.48 -15.30 0.01
C GLY A 64 7.99 -15.01 -0.02
N THR A 65 7.60 -13.75 -0.01
CA THR A 65 6.19 -13.35 -0.14
C THR A 65 5.81 -13.27 -1.62
N ARG A 66 4.50 -13.18 -1.88
CA ARG A 66 4.04 -12.93 -3.25
C ARG A 66 4.09 -11.43 -3.55
N PRO A 67 4.54 -11.03 -4.76
CA PRO A 67 4.59 -9.61 -5.12
C PRO A 67 3.24 -8.91 -5.01
N GLY A 68 2.16 -9.60 -5.40
CA GLY A 68 0.81 -9.05 -5.31
C GLY A 68 0.38 -8.69 -3.90
N TRP A 69 0.91 -9.39 -2.89
CA TRP A 69 0.59 -9.08 -1.50
C TRP A 69 1.02 -7.66 -1.12
N TRP A 70 2.25 -7.28 -1.50
CA TRP A 70 2.76 -5.93 -1.23
C TRP A 70 1.96 -4.86 -1.96
N LEU A 71 1.59 -5.15 -3.22
CA LEU A 71 0.81 -4.20 -4.02
C LEU A 71 -0.62 -4.09 -3.51
N ASP A 72 -1.21 -5.16 -3.02
CA ASP A 72 -2.53 -5.12 -2.40
C ASP A 72 -2.54 -4.25 -1.15
N LEU A 73 -1.53 -4.37 -0.31
CA LEU A 73 -1.39 -3.51 0.87
C LEU A 73 -1.29 -2.04 0.49
N GLN A 74 -0.50 -1.74 -0.53
CA GLN A 74 -0.35 -0.37 -1.01
C GLN A 74 -1.67 0.17 -1.58
N SER A 75 -2.33 -0.64 -2.39
CA SER A 75 -3.59 -0.24 -3.01
C SER A 75 -4.68 0.04 -1.96
N ARG A 76 -4.79 -0.80 -0.94
CA ARG A 76 -5.74 -0.59 0.14
C ARG A 76 -5.46 0.71 0.88
N TYR A 77 -4.19 0.97 1.16
CA TYR A 77 -3.79 2.21 1.82
C TYR A 77 -4.16 3.42 0.95
N ASP A 78 -3.80 3.38 -0.33
CA ASP A 78 -4.05 4.48 -1.26
C ASP A 78 -5.55 4.76 -1.39
N LEU A 79 -6.36 3.71 -1.52
CA LEU A 79 -7.82 3.86 -1.62
C LEU A 79 -8.42 4.46 -0.36
N GLN A 80 -7.96 4.04 0.80
CA GLN A 80 -8.50 4.54 2.06
C GLN A 80 -8.15 6.01 2.25
N ILE A 81 -6.92 6.40 1.94
CA ILE A 81 -6.50 7.81 2.01
C ILE A 81 -7.34 8.65 1.04
N ALA A 82 -7.49 8.20 -0.20
CA ALA A 82 -8.26 8.94 -1.20
C ALA A 82 -9.73 9.04 -0.80
N ALA A 83 -10.31 7.97 -0.29
CA ALA A 83 -11.70 7.97 0.17
C ALA A 83 -11.89 8.94 1.33
N ASP A 84 -10.99 8.92 2.30
CA ASP A 84 -11.09 9.80 3.47
C ASP A 84 -11.00 11.28 3.07
N GLU A 85 -10.22 11.60 2.06
CA GLU A 85 -9.99 12.97 1.64
C GLU A 85 -11.01 13.50 0.64
N THR A 86 -11.50 12.64 -0.27
CA THR A 86 -12.21 13.13 -1.45
C THR A 86 -13.53 12.43 -1.75
N GLU A 87 -13.90 11.38 -1.01
CA GLU A 87 -15.10 10.60 -1.36
C GLU A 87 -16.37 11.43 -1.41
N LYS A 88 -16.58 12.30 -0.43
CA LYS A 88 -17.76 13.16 -0.40
C LYS A 88 -17.83 14.07 -1.60
N ARG A 89 -16.71 14.68 -1.96
CA ARG A 89 -16.65 15.56 -3.11
C ARG A 89 -16.90 14.79 -4.41
N ILE A 90 -16.33 13.61 -4.52
CA ILE A 90 -16.55 12.76 -5.71
C ILE A 90 -18.03 12.39 -5.81
N ALA A 91 -18.64 11.99 -4.71
CA ALA A 91 -20.08 11.66 -4.70
C ALA A 91 -20.96 12.84 -5.12
N GLN A 92 -20.53 14.06 -4.85
CA GLN A 92 -21.27 15.28 -5.22
C GLN A 92 -21.08 15.65 -6.68
N THR A 93 -19.96 15.28 -7.28
CA THR A 93 -19.59 15.73 -8.62
C THR A 93 -19.65 14.66 -9.69
N VAL A 94 -19.61 13.38 -9.30
CA VAL A 94 -19.64 12.26 -10.24
C VAL A 94 -20.93 11.48 -10.03
N GLY A 95 -21.83 11.59 -10.98
CA GLY A 95 -23.06 10.82 -10.98
C GLY A 95 -22.83 9.43 -11.54
N ARG A 96 -23.74 8.53 -11.22
CA ARG A 96 -23.73 7.20 -11.75
C ARG A 96 -24.09 7.22 -13.23
N CYS A 97 -23.44 6.39 -14.03
CA CYS A 97 -23.77 6.23 -15.44
C CYS A 97 -25.18 5.63 -15.57
N THR A 98 -26.03 6.31 -16.35
CA THR A 98 -27.39 5.83 -16.62
C THR A 98 -27.52 5.11 -17.96
N LEU A 99 -26.44 5.05 -18.74
CA LEU A 99 -26.42 4.41 -20.04
C LEU A 99 -26.24 2.91 -19.96
N LEU A 100 -25.77 2.40 -18.83
CA LEU A 100 -25.53 0.98 -18.61
C LEU A 100 -26.39 0.47 -17.46
N PRO A 101 -27.04 -0.70 -17.60
CA PRO A 101 -27.69 -1.32 -16.47
C PRO A 101 -26.68 -1.65 -15.37
N ALA A 102 -27.10 -1.47 -14.11
CA ALA A 102 -26.22 -1.75 -12.99
C ALA A 102 -25.71 -3.20 -12.96
N ALA A 103 -26.53 -4.15 -13.43
CA ALA A 103 -26.19 -5.56 -13.48
C ALA A 103 -25.03 -5.88 -14.43
N GLU A 104 -24.75 -4.99 -15.36
CA GLU A 104 -23.65 -5.16 -16.33
C GLU A 104 -22.34 -4.55 -15.86
N LEU A 105 -22.34 -3.89 -14.69
CA LEU A 105 -21.12 -3.32 -14.16
C LEU A 105 -20.22 -4.44 -13.66
N VAL A 106 -19.00 -4.49 -14.18
CA VAL A 106 -18.02 -5.51 -13.80
C VAL A 106 -17.26 -4.99 -12.58
N PRO A 107 -17.28 -5.73 -11.47
CA PRO A 107 -16.46 -5.32 -10.33
C PRO A 107 -14.98 -5.41 -10.70
N ALA A 108 -14.25 -4.39 -10.31
CA ALA A 108 -12.82 -4.32 -10.58
C ALA A 108 -12.03 -5.36 -9.76
#